data_ae91f4a62b1a1b277acbfd07742ed213
#
_entry.id   ae91f4a62b1a1b277acbfd07742ed213
#
_cell.length_a   1.000
_cell.length_b   1.000
_cell.length_c   1.000
_cell.angle_alpha   90.00
_cell.angle_beta   90.00
_cell.angle_gamma   90.00
#
_symmetry.space_group_name_H-M   'P 1'
#
loop_
_entity.id
_entity.type
_entity.pdbx_description
1 polymer ?
#
loop_
_entity_poly.entity_id
_entity_poly.type
_entity_poly.pdbx_seq_one_letter_code
_entity_poly.pdbx_strand_id
1 'polypeptide(L)'
;MVKSVVSTVHFDVMDLPFSRRGSWLAISWIKASHPTRHVPEGLYLRTVRDRGDYQQLFRIDLPADGGREIRAEASPSIMHLFPGGTKNERSGVVDVCIPTTSSVRFRGRGTLLRLSSIPGSELSYAIPRGEGSWIVNMLGAGLRLMLTPLRGKLHVDAPWQAQGSQPMRFEMHPDIAGEFDIVIEEFAQALTPNRLHPPFEDEAAAIEADFLAFAARHGGEGPFSETADIARYILWSCIVNPEGAITRPTVLATKDRLTGIWSWDHCFTALALCPGDPALAWNQIMTIFDHQDEFGALPDAVFDRRVVQNFTKPPVHGWAIGRMLKLGCLDRAMKEEAYLHLARWTDFWFSYRDYDGDGVPQYDHGNDSGWDNASPFILRPPLEAPDLATFLILQMDTLAVLADELERSKEAIAWREKSTAFLRLATSHLTRRGRMDFVVSGTHEEIPNESLLPYLQLLLGNRLTESTRTSLLKSLEEEGYITQWGIATESTLSRHYSSDGYWLGPIWAPSTFLMVDALFRSGENNLAKEIGSRFLDLVETSGFAENFDAITGAPLRERAFAWTASTYLILARDISARP
;
A
#
# COMPACT_ATOMS: atom_id res chain seq x y z
N MET A 1 13.17 -9.27 -36.19
CA MET A 1 12.07 -8.36 -35.82
C MET A 1 11.37 -9.00 -34.63
N VAL A 2 11.73 -8.60 -33.41
CA VAL A 2 10.98 -8.96 -32.22
C VAL A 2 9.72 -8.11 -32.27
N LYS A 3 8.54 -8.71 -32.39
CA LYS A 3 7.27 -8.00 -32.19
C LYS A 3 7.35 -7.41 -30.80
N SER A 4 7.35 -6.06 -30.70
CA SER A 4 7.18 -5.39 -29.40
C SER A 4 5.84 -5.86 -28.85
N VAL A 5 5.88 -6.64 -27.78
CA VAL A 5 4.69 -6.95 -26.99
C VAL A 5 4.37 -5.64 -26.28
N VAL A 6 3.36 -4.93 -26.76
CA VAL A 6 2.83 -3.73 -26.09
C VAL A 6 1.92 -4.24 -24.99
N SER A 7 2.05 -3.72 -23.76
CA SER A 7 1.14 -4.01 -22.67
C SER A 7 -0.28 -3.64 -23.06
N THR A 8 -1.21 -4.50 -22.72
CA THR A 8 -2.65 -4.22 -22.85
C THR A 8 -3.19 -3.42 -21.66
N VAL A 9 -2.34 -3.15 -20.66
CA VAL A 9 -2.73 -2.43 -19.44
C VAL A 9 -2.92 -0.95 -19.74
N HIS A 10 -4.14 -0.48 -19.58
CA HIS A 10 -4.50 0.92 -19.66
C HIS A 10 -5.25 1.33 -18.39
N PHE A 11 -4.98 2.53 -17.90
CA PHE A 11 -5.62 3.03 -16.69
C PHE A 11 -5.83 4.55 -16.73
N ASP A 12 -6.76 5.02 -15.90
CA ASP A 12 -7.04 6.44 -15.72
C ASP A 12 -6.19 7.01 -14.58
N VAL A 13 -5.43 8.06 -14.84
CA VAL A 13 -4.61 8.77 -13.84
C VAL A 13 -5.46 9.53 -12.81
N MET A 14 -6.77 9.64 -13.04
CA MET A 14 -7.73 10.14 -12.04
C MET A 14 -7.86 9.19 -10.84
N ASP A 15 -7.59 7.90 -11.04
CA ASP A 15 -7.70 6.86 -10.02
C ASP A 15 -6.36 6.22 -9.66
N LEU A 16 -5.42 6.11 -10.63
CA LEU A 16 -4.13 5.46 -10.40
C LEU A 16 -2.97 6.42 -10.73
N PRO A 17 -2.05 6.68 -9.79
CA PRO A 17 -0.85 7.46 -10.06
C PRO A 17 0.01 6.85 -11.16
N PHE A 18 0.46 7.67 -12.11
CA PHE A 18 1.46 7.28 -13.09
C PHE A 18 2.84 7.37 -12.46
N SER A 19 3.50 6.23 -12.31
CA SER A 19 4.85 6.12 -11.74
C SER A 19 5.54 4.85 -12.21
N ARG A 20 6.79 4.62 -11.77
CA ARG A 20 7.53 3.40 -12.06
C ARG A 20 8.22 2.86 -10.82
N ARG A 21 8.62 1.60 -10.89
CA ARG A 21 9.42 0.92 -9.87
C ARG A 21 10.70 1.70 -9.53
N GLY A 22 10.94 1.87 -8.23
CA GLY A 22 12.11 2.53 -7.68
C GLY A 22 12.03 4.04 -7.60
N SER A 23 11.04 4.68 -8.26
CA SER A 23 10.93 6.14 -8.30
C SER A 23 10.17 6.70 -7.10
N TRP A 24 10.66 7.84 -6.61
CA TRP A 24 9.96 8.70 -5.66
C TRP A 24 9.11 9.79 -6.35
N LEU A 25 9.09 9.81 -7.68
CA LEU A 25 8.27 10.69 -8.49
C LEU A 25 6.99 9.98 -8.94
N ALA A 26 5.90 10.71 -8.98
CA ALA A 26 4.63 10.27 -9.55
C ALA A 26 3.91 11.43 -10.23
N ILE A 27 3.02 11.12 -11.16
CA ILE A 27 2.05 12.07 -11.69
C ILE A 27 0.67 11.58 -11.28
N SER A 28 -0.09 12.44 -10.60
CA SER A 28 -1.40 12.10 -10.04
C SER A 28 -2.40 13.24 -10.27
N TRP A 29 -3.65 12.88 -10.39
CA TRP A 29 -4.76 13.83 -10.32
C TRP A 29 -5.09 14.13 -8.85
N ILE A 30 -5.09 15.39 -8.47
CA ILE A 30 -5.48 15.84 -7.13
C ILE A 30 -6.92 16.35 -7.21
N LYS A 31 -7.83 15.76 -6.43
CA LYS A 31 -9.24 16.15 -6.35
C LYS A 31 -9.42 17.33 -5.37
N ALA A 32 -10.32 18.27 -5.68
CA ALA A 32 -10.58 19.45 -4.86
C ALA A 32 -11.16 19.14 -3.47
N SER A 33 -11.82 17.98 -3.32
CA SER A 33 -12.49 17.56 -2.09
C SER A 33 -11.55 17.07 -0.97
N HIS A 34 -10.23 17.13 -1.16
CA HIS A 34 -9.28 16.64 -0.17
C HIS A 34 -9.17 17.62 1.02
N PRO A 35 -9.60 17.25 2.25
CA PRO A 35 -9.77 18.17 3.37
C PRO A 35 -8.46 18.79 3.91
N THR A 36 -7.29 18.23 3.54
CA THR A 36 -5.98 18.68 4.04
C THR A 36 -5.09 19.30 2.96
N ARG A 37 -5.59 19.48 1.73
CA ARG A 37 -4.78 20.02 0.62
C ARG A 37 -5.36 21.33 0.12
N HIS A 38 -4.64 22.43 0.35
CA HIS A 38 -4.95 23.75 -0.16
C HIS A 38 -4.46 23.97 -1.61
N VAL A 39 -4.41 22.92 -2.43
CA VAL A 39 -3.99 23.00 -3.82
C VAL A 39 -5.20 22.88 -4.75
N PRO A 40 -5.24 23.64 -5.86
CA PRO A 40 -6.32 23.52 -6.84
C PRO A 40 -6.41 22.10 -7.42
N GLU A 41 -7.61 21.69 -7.78
CA GLU A 41 -7.80 20.42 -8.51
C GLU A 41 -7.03 20.43 -9.83
N GLY A 42 -6.41 19.28 -10.18
CA GLY A 42 -5.67 19.14 -11.42
C GLY A 42 -4.61 18.04 -11.41
N LEU A 43 -3.88 17.95 -12.51
CA LEU A 43 -2.79 17.00 -12.69
C LEU A 43 -1.49 17.59 -12.16
N TYR A 44 -0.74 16.79 -11.39
CA TYR A 44 0.50 17.24 -10.75
C TYR A 44 1.65 16.27 -10.94
N LEU A 45 2.84 16.79 -11.26
CA LEU A 45 4.08 16.11 -10.96
C LEU A 45 4.37 16.25 -9.46
N ARG A 46 4.64 15.12 -8.80
CA ARG A 46 4.78 15.03 -7.35
C ARG A 46 6.04 14.28 -6.94
N THR A 47 6.52 14.57 -5.73
CA THR A 47 7.29 13.60 -4.94
C THR A 47 6.35 12.85 -4.00
N VAL A 48 6.58 11.55 -3.81
CA VAL A 48 5.80 10.73 -2.86
C VAL A 48 6.50 10.57 -1.50
N ARG A 49 7.56 11.34 -1.27
CA ARG A 49 8.21 11.45 0.03
C ARG A 49 7.28 12.11 1.05
N ASP A 50 7.45 11.81 2.33
CA ASP A 50 6.65 12.43 3.41
C ASP A 50 7.00 13.91 3.57
N ARG A 51 6.30 14.77 2.84
CA ARG A 51 6.49 16.23 2.79
C ARG A 51 5.20 17.01 3.08
N GLY A 52 4.16 16.33 3.53
CA GLY A 52 2.86 16.98 3.75
C GLY A 52 2.38 17.71 2.49
N ASP A 53 2.01 18.99 2.65
CA ASP A 53 1.48 19.81 1.54
C ASP A 53 2.52 20.16 0.46
N TYR A 54 3.81 19.86 0.68
CA TYR A 54 4.88 20.14 -0.28
C TYR A 54 5.18 18.97 -1.23
N GLN A 55 4.36 17.94 -1.25
CA GLN A 55 4.50 16.82 -2.19
C GLN A 55 4.25 17.23 -3.65
N GLN A 56 3.40 18.23 -3.91
CA GLN A 56 3.11 18.72 -5.24
C GLN A 56 4.24 19.64 -5.72
N LEU A 57 4.96 19.22 -6.76
CA LEU A 57 6.08 19.97 -7.33
C LEU A 57 5.58 20.97 -8.38
N PHE A 58 4.87 20.46 -9.39
CA PHE A 58 4.31 21.28 -10.46
C PHE A 58 2.91 20.83 -10.81
N ARG A 59 2.01 21.79 -10.96
CA ARG A 59 0.78 21.60 -11.71
C ARG A 59 1.12 21.52 -13.19
N ILE A 60 0.52 20.57 -13.88
CA ILE A 60 0.67 20.33 -15.31
C ILE A 60 -0.56 20.90 -16.03
N ASP A 61 -0.34 21.83 -16.94
CA ASP A 61 -1.40 22.42 -17.77
C ASP A 61 -0.99 22.34 -19.25
N LEU A 62 -1.99 22.09 -20.11
CA LEU A 62 -1.85 22.17 -21.56
C LEU A 62 -2.76 23.30 -22.05
N PRO A 63 -2.25 24.54 -22.17
CA PRO A 63 -3.07 25.67 -22.60
C PRO A 63 -3.62 25.44 -24.01
N ALA A 64 -4.93 25.49 -24.14
CA ALA A 64 -5.64 25.45 -25.43
C ALA A 64 -6.73 26.52 -25.45
N ASP A 65 -7.07 26.99 -26.64
CA ASP A 65 -8.17 27.95 -26.82
C ASP A 65 -9.49 27.35 -26.33
N GLY A 66 -10.01 27.90 -25.25
CA GLY A 66 -11.39 27.62 -24.76
C GLY A 66 -11.57 26.47 -23.75
N GLY A 67 -10.53 25.73 -23.33
CA GLY A 67 -10.69 24.61 -22.39
C GLY A 67 -9.58 24.53 -21.33
N ARG A 68 -9.97 24.12 -20.11
CA ARG A 68 -9.06 23.87 -18.99
C ARG A 68 -8.85 22.38 -18.70
N GLU A 69 -9.58 21.50 -19.39
CA GLU A 69 -9.55 20.06 -19.10
C GLU A 69 -8.40 19.38 -19.84
N ILE A 70 -7.57 18.65 -19.10
CA ILE A 70 -6.61 17.70 -19.64
C ILE A 70 -7.28 16.33 -19.62
N ARG A 71 -7.25 15.64 -20.76
CA ARG A 71 -7.52 14.22 -20.79
C ARG A 71 -6.21 13.47 -20.77
N ALA A 72 -6.12 12.45 -19.93
CA ALA A 72 -4.95 11.58 -19.82
C ALA A 72 -5.33 10.13 -20.14
N GLU A 73 -4.46 9.44 -20.86
CA GLU A 73 -4.53 7.99 -21.09
C GLU A 73 -3.16 7.41 -20.73
N ALA A 74 -3.13 6.46 -19.80
CA ALA A 74 -1.87 5.91 -19.29
C ALA A 74 -1.76 4.40 -19.50
N SER A 75 -0.53 3.98 -19.78
CA SER A 75 -0.03 2.61 -19.68
C SER A 75 1.15 2.60 -18.70
N PRO A 76 1.72 1.45 -18.33
CA PRO A 76 2.87 1.42 -17.42
C PRO A 76 4.09 2.24 -17.88
N SER A 77 4.27 2.40 -19.19
CA SER A 77 5.45 3.04 -19.79
C SER A 77 5.22 4.45 -20.30
N ILE A 78 4.01 4.77 -20.73
CA ILE A 78 3.67 6.07 -21.33
C ILE A 78 2.33 6.56 -20.83
N MET A 79 2.28 7.88 -20.58
CA MET A 79 1.03 8.61 -20.40
C MET A 79 0.88 9.63 -21.53
N HIS A 80 -0.28 9.62 -22.18
CA HIS A 80 -0.65 10.59 -23.22
C HIS A 80 -1.56 11.65 -22.63
N LEU A 81 -1.19 12.92 -22.79
CA LEU A 81 -1.97 14.07 -22.35
C LEU A 81 -2.51 14.83 -23.56
N PHE A 82 -3.82 15.07 -23.58
CA PHE A 82 -4.51 15.78 -24.66
C PHE A 82 -5.12 17.08 -24.13
N PRO A 83 -4.91 18.22 -24.81
CA PRO A 83 -5.53 19.48 -24.43
C PRO A 83 -7.03 19.50 -24.76
N GLY A 84 -7.83 20.19 -23.93
CA GLY A 84 -9.24 20.45 -24.18
C GLY A 84 -10.20 19.26 -24.06
N GLY A 85 -9.80 18.18 -23.37
CA GLY A 85 -10.70 17.05 -23.06
C GLY A 85 -11.16 16.21 -24.27
N THR A 86 -10.69 16.47 -25.48
CA THR A 86 -11.11 15.77 -26.69
C THR A 86 -10.01 14.89 -27.28
N LYS A 87 -10.36 13.70 -27.82
CA LYS A 87 -9.44 12.80 -28.57
C LYS A 87 -9.06 13.37 -29.96
N ASN A 88 -8.92 14.65 -30.12
CA ASN A 88 -8.55 15.17 -31.41
C ASN A 88 -7.03 15.34 -31.47
N GLU A 89 -6.32 14.38 -32.10
CA GLU A 89 -4.86 14.46 -32.33
C GLU A 89 -4.44 15.74 -33.06
N ARG A 90 -5.37 16.43 -33.75
CA ARG A 90 -5.12 17.72 -34.38
C ARG A 90 -4.95 18.88 -33.39
N SER A 91 -5.40 18.71 -32.13
CA SER A 91 -5.23 19.72 -31.08
C SER A 91 -3.91 19.58 -30.29
N GLY A 92 -3.08 18.62 -30.64
CA GLY A 92 -1.79 18.35 -30.01
C GLY A 92 -1.81 17.23 -28.98
N VAL A 93 -0.63 16.73 -28.61
CA VAL A 93 -0.44 15.69 -27.62
C VAL A 93 0.86 15.91 -26.87
N VAL A 94 0.91 15.58 -25.59
CA VAL A 94 2.13 15.46 -24.79
C VAL A 94 2.28 14.04 -24.29
N ASP A 95 3.35 13.37 -24.72
CA ASP A 95 3.75 12.05 -24.25
C ASP A 95 4.65 12.22 -23.01
N VAL A 96 4.42 11.41 -21.99
CA VAL A 96 5.18 11.44 -20.73
C VAL A 96 5.69 10.05 -20.41
N CYS A 97 6.97 9.94 -20.04
CA CYS A 97 7.53 8.72 -19.45
C CYS A 97 8.42 9.07 -18.24
N ILE A 98 8.77 8.05 -17.44
CA ILE A 98 9.68 8.16 -16.30
C ILE A 98 10.93 7.33 -16.61
N PRO A 99 11.92 7.88 -17.34
CA PRO A 99 13.04 7.11 -17.91
C PRO A 99 13.92 6.45 -16.86
N THR A 100 14.19 7.18 -15.78
CA THR A 100 14.95 6.68 -14.63
C THR A 100 14.14 6.81 -13.34
N THR A 101 14.65 6.31 -12.24
CA THR A 101 13.97 6.44 -10.93
C THR A 101 13.92 7.88 -10.41
N SER A 102 14.69 8.81 -11.03
CA SER A 102 14.82 10.21 -10.62
C SER A 102 14.51 11.21 -11.74
N SER A 103 13.91 10.79 -12.86
CA SER A 103 13.62 11.70 -13.97
C SER A 103 12.24 11.48 -14.58
N VAL A 104 11.63 12.56 -15.07
CA VAL A 104 10.41 12.55 -15.87
C VAL A 104 10.70 13.26 -17.18
N ARG A 105 10.23 12.73 -18.32
CA ARG A 105 10.40 13.29 -19.65
C ARG A 105 9.04 13.59 -20.28
N PHE A 106 8.93 14.79 -20.83
CA PHE A 106 7.76 15.26 -21.58
C PHE A 106 8.15 15.56 -23.01
N ARG A 107 7.44 14.96 -23.96
CA ARG A 107 7.59 15.23 -25.38
C ARG A 107 6.25 15.66 -25.96
N GLY A 108 6.18 16.84 -26.57
CA GLY A 108 4.94 17.37 -27.11
C GLY A 108 4.96 17.64 -28.60
N ARG A 109 3.80 17.56 -29.22
CA ARG A 109 3.55 17.89 -30.64
C ARG A 109 2.27 18.70 -30.74
N GLY A 110 2.34 19.85 -31.46
CA GLY A 110 1.18 20.70 -31.74
C GLY A 110 0.58 21.44 -30.55
N THR A 111 1.24 21.42 -29.38
CA THR A 111 0.82 22.10 -28.16
C THR A 111 2.01 22.56 -27.33
N LEU A 112 1.79 23.39 -26.32
CA LEU A 112 2.80 23.73 -25.33
C LEU A 112 2.52 23.05 -23.99
N LEU A 113 3.55 22.86 -23.17
CA LEU A 113 3.45 22.37 -21.81
C LEU A 113 3.70 23.53 -20.83
N ARG A 114 2.82 23.71 -19.86
CA ARG A 114 3.01 24.63 -18.74
C ARG A 114 3.14 23.87 -17.43
N LEU A 115 4.19 24.19 -16.69
CA LEU A 115 4.43 23.70 -15.33
C LEU A 115 4.40 24.90 -14.40
N SER A 116 3.54 24.84 -13.36
CA SER A 116 3.39 25.93 -12.40
C SER A 116 3.68 25.42 -10.99
N SER A 117 4.59 26.09 -10.27
CA SER A 117 4.85 25.75 -8.87
C SER A 117 3.62 26.06 -8.00
N ILE A 118 3.48 25.28 -6.94
CA ILE A 118 2.49 25.57 -5.90
C ILE A 118 3.12 26.59 -4.96
N PRO A 119 2.40 27.65 -4.55
CA PRO A 119 2.85 28.56 -3.50
C PRO A 119 3.16 27.76 -2.22
N GLY A 120 4.34 27.96 -1.66
CA GLY A 120 4.73 27.17 -0.49
C GLY A 120 5.83 27.82 0.32
N SER A 121 7.07 27.74 -0.12
CA SER A 121 8.20 28.28 0.60
C SER A 121 8.74 29.54 -0.06
N GLU A 122 8.83 30.63 0.69
CA GLU A 122 9.43 31.91 0.23
C GLU A 122 10.91 31.76 -0.19
N LEU A 123 11.57 30.67 0.25
CA LEU A 123 12.96 30.37 -0.10
C LEU A 123 13.10 29.41 -1.31
N SER A 124 12.00 28.98 -1.92
CA SER A 124 12.06 28.24 -3.20
C SER A 124 12.41 29.20 -4.34
N TYR A 125 13.24 28.75 -5.27
CA TYR A 125 13.72 29.60 -6.35
C TYR A 125 14.03 28.82 -7.62
N ALA A 126 14.12 29.56 -8.75
CA ALA A 126 14.65 29.05 -10.02
C ALA A 126 15.78 29.92 -10.51
N ILE A 127 16.86 29.29 -11.01
CA ILE A 127 18.02 29.97 -11.57
C ILE A 127 18.44 29.33 -12.91
N PRO A 128 18.88 30.16 -13.90
CA PRO A 128 19.42 29.63 -15.15
C PRO A 128 20.77 28.94 -14.89
N ARG A 129 21.02 27.84 -15.60
CA ARG A 129 22.30 27.12 -15.54
C ARG A 129 23.15 27.25 -16.84
N GLY A 130 22.57 27.66 -17.92
CA GLY A 130 23.18 27.69 -19.27
C GLY A 130 22.49 26.69 -20.21
N GLU A 131 22.74 26.85 -21.50
CA GLU A 131 22.15 25.99 -22.55
C GLU A 131 20.62 25.87 -22.49
N GLY A 132 19.93 26.90 -21.97
CA GLY A 132 18.46 26.87 -21.77
C GLY A 132 17.98 26.06 -20.58
N SER A 133 18.87 25.43 -19.82
CA SER A 133 18.55 24.63 -18.65
C SER A 133 18.36 25.49 -17.40
N TRP A 134 17.53 24.99 -16.45
CA TRP A 134 17.22 25.67 -15.21
C TRP A 134 17.31 24.73 -14.01
N ILE A 135 17.82 25.24 -12.90
CA ILE A 135 17.71 24.58 -11.59
C ILE A 135 16.55 25.21 -10.84
N VAL A 136 15.68 24.37 -10.30
CA VAL A 136 14.58 24.76 -9.43
C VAL A 136 14.80 24.16 -8.05
N ASN A 137 14.91 25.00 -7.03
CA ASN A 137 14.98 24.56 -5.64
C ASN A 137 13.58 24.55 -5.02
N MET A 138 13.12 23.38 -4.64
CA MET A 138 11.83 23.17 -3.99
C MET A 138 12.06 22.91 -2.49
N LEU A 139 12.24 23.98 -1.70
CA LEU A 139 12.67 23.86 -0.31
C LEU A 139 11.69 23.02 0.53
N GLY A 140 10.39 23.26 0.40
CA GLY A 140 9.38 22.48 1.14
C GLY A 140 9.41 20.98 0.82
N ALA A 141 9.63 20.64 -0.45
CA ALA A 141 9.80 19.24 -0.88
C ALA A 141 11.17 18.66 -0.50
N GLY A 142 12.15 19.51 -0.13
CA GLY A 142 13.50 19.10 0.23
C GLY A 142 14.31 18.52 -0.91
N LEU A 143 14.05 18.97 -2.14
CA LEU A 143 14.74 18.51 -3.34
C LEU A 143 14.95 19.64 -4.34
N ARG A 144 15.80 19.41 -5.32
CA ARG A 144 16.03 20.26 -6.47
C ARG A 144 15.67 19.53 -7.75
N LEU A 145 15.29 20.31 -8.75
CA LEU A 145 14.97 19.80 -10.08
C LEU A 145 15.88 20.49 -11.11
N MET A 146 16.40 19.70 -12.05
CA MET A 146 17.04 20.21 -13.25
C MET A 146 16.05 20.07 -14.40
N LEU A 147 15.70 21.19 -15.03
CA LEU A 147 14.89 21.25 -16.23
C LEU A 147 15.81 21.41 -17.43
N THR A 148 15.88 20.42 -18.30
CA THR A 148 16.77 20.40 -19.48
C THR A 148 15.93 20.27 -20.74
N PRO A 149 15.76 21.35 -21.53
CA PRO A 149 15.12 21.26 -22.83
C PRO A 149 16.06 20.54 -23.81
N LEU A 150 15.57 19.47 -24.44
CA LEU A 150 16.27 18.72 -25.50
C LEU A 150 15.87 19.22 -26.89
N ARG A 151 14.63 19.70 -27.01
CA ARG A 151 14.07 20.27 -28.24
C ARG A 151 13.02 21.32 -27.91
N GLY A 152 12.89 22.36 -28.74
CA GLY A 152 11.99 23.49 -28.47
C GLY A 152 12.65 24.54 -27.56
N LYS A 153 11.85 25.39 -26.91
CA LYS A 153 12.36 26.48 -26.09
C LYS A 153 11.62 26.57 -24.76
N LEU A 154 12.39 26.54 -23.67
CA LEU A 154 11.88 26.75 -22.30
C LEU A 154 11.83 28.25 -21.98
N HIS A 155 10.62 28.76 -21.72
CA HIS A 155 10.40 30.11 -21.20
C HIS A 155 10.12 29.99 -19.69
N VAL A 156 10.79 30.83 -18.90
CA VAL A 156 10.70 30.81 -17.45
C VAL A 156 10.29 32.17 -16.93
N ASP A 157 9.17 32.18 -16.19
CA ASP A 157 8.70 33.31 -15.40
C ASP A 157 8.90 32.96 -13.92
N ALA A 158 10.00 33.40 -13.36
CA ALA A 158 10.40 33.13 -11.99
C ALA A 158 11.17 34.35 -11.45
N PRO A 159 10.50 35.51 -11.30
CA PRO A 159 11.15 36.74 -10.88
C PRO A 159 11.69 36.60 -9.46
N TRP A 160 12.94 37.03 -9.26
CA TRP A 160 13.55 37.02 -7.94
C TRP A 160 12.86 38.02 -7.01
N GLN A 161 12.41 37.53 -5.86
CA GLN A 161 11.74 38.34 -4.83
C GLN A 161 12.40 38.06 -3.47
N ALA A 162 13.12 39.05 -2.95
CA ALA A 162 13.83 38.97 -1.68
C ALA A 162 14.77 37.76 -1.56
N GLN A 163 14.24 36.57 -1.25
CA GLN A 163 15.02 35.37 -0.97
C GLN A 163 14.64 34.17 -1.88
N GLY A 164 13.74 34.37 -2.83
CA GLY A 164 13.26 33.31 -3.70
C GLY A 164 12.56 33.82 -4.95
N SER A 165 11.92 32.91 -5.67
CA SER A 165 11.19 33.17 -6.91
C SER A 165 9.82 32.46 -6.86
N GLN A 166 8.80 33.14 -6.32
CA GLN A 166 7.46 32.55 -6.28
C GLN A 166 6.38 33.59 -6.65
N PRO A 167 5.32 33.16 -7.39
CA PRO A 167 5.17 31.83 -8.03
C PRO A 167 6.14 31.64 -9.20
N MET A 168 6.43 30.38 -9.55
CA MET A 168 7.30 30.04 -10.70
C MET A 168 6.46 29.37 -11.78
N ARG A 169 6.69 29.78 -13.04
CA ARG A 169 6.03 29.22 -14.22
C ARG A 169 7.07 28.86 -15.27
N PHE A 170 6.94 27.68 -15.83
CA PHE A 170 7.81 27.15 -16.86
C PHE A 170 6.94 26.75 -18.05
N GLU A 171 7.22 27.30 -19.25
CA GLU A 171 6.48 27.00 -20.46
C GLU A 171 7.42 26.42 -21.50
N MET A 172 7.16 25.19 -21.91
CA MET A 172 7.90 24.52 -22.95
C MET A 172 7.18 24.72 -24.27
N HIS A 173 7.76 25.57 -25.12
CA HIS A 173 7.23 25.93 -26.44
C HIS A 173 7.84 25.04 -27.53
N PRO A 174 7.03 24.56 -28.49
CA PRO A 174 7.49 23.77 -29.59
C PRO A 174 8.41 24.61 -30.54
N ASP A 175 9.26 23.90 -31.28
CA ASP A 175 10.07 24.46 -32.34
C ASP A 175 9.24 24.74 -33.61
N ILE A 176 9.94 25.10 -34.72
CA ILE A 176 9.31 25.38 -36.03
C ILE A 176 8.62 24.15 -36.64
N ALA A 177 8.97 22.93 -36.22
CA ALA A 177 8.29 21.69 -36.61
C ALA A 177 7.09 21.36 -35.73
N GLY A 178 6.79 22.22 -34.76
CA GLY A 178 5.68 22.00 -33.82
C GLY A 178 5.99 21.01 -32.71
N GLU A 179 7.26 20.74 -32.37
CA GLU A 179 7.66 19.71 -31.42
C GLU A 179 8.53 20.28 -30.29
N PHE A 180 8.40 19.68 -29.11
CA PHE A 180 9.30 19.93 -27.99
C PHE A 180 9.66 18.64 -27.27
N ASP A 181 10.75 18.68 -26.48
CA ASP A 181 11.20 17.59 -25.60
C ASP A 181 11.95 18.20 -24.40
N ILE A 182 11.60 17.78 -23.18
CA ILE A 182 12.20 18.27 -21.94
C ILE A 182 12.32 17.14 -20.94
N VAL A 183 13.46 17.06 -20.24
CA VAL A 183 13.70 16.16 -19.12
C VAL A 183 13.76 16.97 -17.84
N ILE A 184 13.11 16.46 -16.79
CA ILE A 184 13.15 16.97 -15.44
C ILE A 184 13.82 15.90 -14.58
N GLU A 185 14.97 16.24 -13.98
CA GLU A 185 15.74 15.33 -13.12
C GLU A 185 15.72 15.84 -11.68
N GLU A 186 15.33 14.98 -10.73
CA GLU A 186 15.40 15.32 -9.29
C GLU A 186 16.79 15.02 -8.72
N PHE A 187 17.23 15.85 -7.77
CA PHE A 187 18.47 15.64 -7.04
C PHE A 187 18.43 16.36 -5.67
N ALA A 188 19.28 15.94 -4.73
CA ALA A 188 19.35 16.58 -3.41
C ALA A 188 20.24 17.83 -3.42
N GLN A 189 21.55 17.68 -3.68
CA GLN A 189 22.52 18.79 -3.63
C GLN A 189 23.30 18.98 -4.91
N ALA A 190 23.80 17.91 -5.49
CA ALA A 190 24.61 17.94 -6.70
C ALA A 190 24.03 16.99 -7.75
N LEU A 191 24.05 17.43 -8.98
CA LEU A 191 23.67 16.65 -10.15
C LEU A 191 24.78 16.72 -11.19
N THR A 192 25.20 15.57 -11.68
CA THR A 192 25.90 15.46 -12.95
C THR A 192 24.82 15.21 -14.01
N PRO A 193 24.49 16.20 -14.86
CA PRO A 193 23.43 16.03 -15.84
C PRO A 193 23.75 14.88 -16.77
N ASN A 194 22.73 14.07 -17.06
CA ASN A 194 22.84 13.12 -18.17
C ASN A 194 22.93 13.91 -19.48
N ARG A 195 23.97 13.66 -20.26
CA ARG A 195 24.18 14.33 -21.55
C ARG A 195 23.68 13.51 -22.74
N LEU A 196 23.33 12.25 -22.48
CA LEU A 196 22.86 11.31 -23.50
C LEU A 196 21.45 10.87 -23.11
N HIS A 197 20.48 11.37 -23.86
CA HIS A 197 19.10 10.93 -23.75
C HIS A 197 18.78 10.05 -24.95
N PRO A 198 18.50 8.76 -24.76
CA PRO A 198 18.03 7.88 -25.83
C PRO A 198 16.77 8.43 -26.51
N PRO A 199 16.40 7.95 -27.70
CA PRO A 199 15.07 8.22 -28.25
C PRO A 199 13.97 7.92 -27.23
N PHE A 200 12.93 8.75 -27.24
CA PHE A 200 11.82 8.60 -26.28
C PHE A 200 11.19 7.21 -26.33
N GLU A 201 11.07 6.66 -27.54
CA GLU A 201 10.52 5.31 -27.77
C GLU A 201 11.36 4.21 -27.11
N ASP A 202 12.69 4.36 -27.14
CA ASP A 202 13.60 3.38 -26.54
C ASP A 202 13.52 3.42 -25.01
N GLU A 203 13.37 4.61 -24.41
CA GLU A 203 13.14 4.76 -22.96
C GLU A 203 11.80 4.17 -22.55
N ALA A 204 10.74 4.46 -23.30
CA ALA A 204 9.41 3.90 -23.04
C ALA A 204 9.41 2.37 -23.19
N ALA A 205 10.06 1.83 -24.24
CA ALA A 205 10.18 0.38 -24.43
C ALA A 205 10.97 -0.31 -23.30
N ALA A 206 11.99 0.34 -22.74
CA ALA A 206 12.74 -0.19 -21.61
C ALA A 206 11.89 -0.22 -20.31
N ILE A 207 11.05 0.79 -20.08
CA ILE A 207 10.11 0.81 -18.94
C ILE A 207 9.07 -0.30 -19.10
N GLU A 208 8.52 -0.45 -20.30
CA GLU A 208 7.55 -1.50 -20.63
C GLU A 208 8.14 -2.89 -20.38
N ALA A 209 9.36 -3.14 -20.84
CA ALA A 209 10.05 -4.40 -20.63
C ALA A 209 10.28 -4.70 -19.15
N ASP A 210 10.60 -3.69 -18.32
CA ASP A 210 10.74 -3.84 -16.87
C ASP A 210 9.41 -4.21 -16.20
N PHE A 211 8.31 -3.54 -16.59
CA PHE A 211 6.98 -3.88 -16.08
C PHE A 211 6.56 -5.30 -16.49
N LEU A 212 6.70 -5.66 -17.77
CA LEU A 212 6.33 -6.98 -18.26
C LEU A 212 7.15 -8.09 -17.59
N ALA A 213 8.45 -7.86 -17.36
CA ALA A 213 9.30 -8.80 -16.63
C ALA A 213 8.87 -8.96 -15.15
N PHE A 214 8.39 -7.91 -14.51
CA PHE A 214 7.79 -7.97 -13.18
C PHE A 214 6.45 -8.73 -13.23
N ALA A 215 5.55 -8.35 -14.13
CA ALA A 215 4.23 -8.95 -14.26
C ALA A 215 4.30 -10.45 -14.52
N ALA A 216 5.21 -10.89 -15.40
CA ALA A 216 5.41 -12.31 -15.72
C ALA A 216 5.83 -13.16 -14.52
N ARG A 217 6.59 -12.60 -13.57
CA ARG A 217 6.98 -13.31 -12.33
C ARG A 217 5.84 -13.42 -11.32
N HIS A 218 4.90 -12.49 -11.35
CA HIS A 218 3.77 -12.41 -10.41
C HIS A 218 2.44 -12.78 -11.09
N GLY A 219 2.51 -13.47 -12.23
CA GLY A 219 1.38 -13.90 -13.02
C GLY A 219 0.88 -15.28 -12.63
N GLY A 220 -0.45 -15.44 -12.69
CA GLY A 220 -1.14 -16.71 -12.87
C GLY A 220 -1.97 -16.60 -14.13
N GLU A 221 -2.04 -17.64 -14.95
CA GLU A 221 -3.02 -17.73 -16.04
C GLU A 221 -4.41 -17.89 -15.40
N GLY A 222 -5.39 -17.09 -15.83
CA GLY A 222 -6.74 -17.20 -15.29
C GLY A 222 -7.71 -16.17 -15.90
N PRO A 223 -9.00 -16.30 -15.62
CA PRO A 223 -10.06 -15.44 -16.18
C PRO A 223 -9.98 -13.97 -15.76
N PHE A 224 -9.14 -13.61 -14.79
CA PHE A 224 -9.00 -12.28 -14.20
C PHE A 224 -7.77 -11.50 -14.71
N SER A 225 -7.32 -11.76 -15.94
CA SER A 225 -6.00 -11.30 -16.42
C SER A 225 -5.84 -9.78 -16.47
N GLU A 226 -6.86 -9.04 -16.91
CA GLU A 226 -6.78 -7.58 -17.08
C GLU A 226 -6.72 -6.85 -15.73
N THR A 227 -7.61 -7.18 -14.79
CA THR A 227 -7.62 -6.61 -13.43
C THR A 227 -6.37 -7.03 -12.66
N ALA A 228 -5.89 -8.27 -12.84
CA ALA A 228 -4.63 -8.73 -12.26
C ALA A 228 -3.42 -7.94 -12.78
N ASP A 229 -3.42 -7.53 -14.05
CA ASP A 229 -2.35 -6.69 -14.60
C ASP A 229 -2.35 -5.28 -14.01
N ILE A 230 -3.51 -4.71 -13.73
CA ILE A 230 -3.63 -3.45 -12.98
C ILE A 230 -3.11 -3.63 -11.53
N ALA A 231 -3.45 -4.73 -10.87
CA ALA A 231 -2.91 -5.05 -9.53
C ALA A 231 -1.38 -5.14 -9.54
N ARG A 232 -0.79 -5.80 -10.55
CA ARG A 232 0.66 -5.88 -10.75
C ARG A 232 1.27 -4.50 -11.00
N TYR A 233 0.60 -3.67 -11.80
CA TYR A 233 1.04 -2.28 -12.03
C TYR A 233 1.06 -1.48 -10.72
N ILE A 234 0.02 -1.57 -9.88
CA ILE A 234 -0.02 -0.90 -8.58
C ILE A 234 1.18 -1.34 -7.74
N LEU A 235 1.41 -2.65 -7.57
CA LEU A 235 2.54 -3.15 -6.79
C LEU A 235 3.87 -2.69 -7.38
N TRP A 236 4.08 -2.85 -8.70
CA TRP A 236 5.31 -2.45 -9.38
C TRP A 236 5.57 -0.96 -9.27
N SER A 237 4.57 -0.12 -9.55
CA SER A 237 4.72 1.33 -9.52
C SER A 237 4.92 1.87 -8.09
N CYS A 238 4.34 1.22 -7.07
CA CYS A 238 4.49 1.62 -5.67
C CYS A 238 5.84 1.21 -5.05
N ILE A 239 6.66 0.38 -5.70
CA ILE A 239 8.02 0.12 -5.22
C ILE A 239 8.84 1.41 -5.26
N VAL A 240 9.53 1.72 -4.16
CA VAL A 240 10.51 2.81 -4.06
C VAL A 240 11.90 2.25 -3.74
N ASN A 241 12.93 2.98 -4.19
CA ASN A 241 14.30 2.69 -3.76
C ASN A 241 14.53 3.13 -2.31
N PRO A 242 15.49 2.52 -1.59
CA PRO A 242 15.85 2.93 -0.25
C PRO A 242 16.19 4.40 -0.16
N GLU A 243 15.58 5.09 0.83
CA GLU A 243 15.90 6.49 1.15
C GLU A 243 15.54 6.78 2.62
N GLY A 244 16.45 7.42 3.35
CA GLY A 244 16.25 7.78 4.75
C GLY A 244 15.95 6.57 5.64
N ALA A 245 14.81 6.57 6.33
CA ALA A 245 14.42 5.45 7.18
C ALA A 245 13.89 4.24 6.39
N ILE A 246 13.58 4.37 5.12
CA ILE A 246 13.27 3.22 4.27
C ILE A 246 14.57 2.58 3.81
N THR A 247 14.96 1.49 4.43
CA THR A 247 16.28 0.84 4.32
C THR A 247 16.39 -0.12 3.15
N ARG A 248 15.24 -0.58 2.60
CA ARG A 248 15.18 -1.61 1.55
C ARG A 248 14.22 -1.21 0.43
N PRO A 249 14.37 -1.74 -0.80
CA PRO A 249 13.33 -1.61 -1.82
C PRO A 249 12.00 -2.14 -1.27
N THR A 250 10.97 -1.30 -1.25
CA THR A 250 9.70 -1.65 -0.65
C THR A 250 8.52 -1.02 -1.36
N VAL A 251 7.34 -1.59 -1.17
CA VAL A 251 6.08 -1.13 -1.75
C VAL A 251 5.41 -0.16 -0.78
N LEU A 252 5.18 1.07 -1.17
CA LEU A 252 4.36 2.01 -0.41
C LEU A 252 2.89 1.56 -0.41
N ALA A 253 2.12 1.92 0.61
CA ALA A 253 0.68 1.63 0.66
C ALA A 253 -0.05 2.17 -0.58
N THR A 254 0.33 3.37 -1.03
CA THR A 254 -0.05 3.95 -2.32
C THR A 254 0.95 5.04 -2.72
N LYS A 255 0.99 5.43 -3.99
CA LYS A 255 1.67 6.65 -4.44
C LYS A 255 0.73 7.85 -4.59
N ASP A 256 -0.45 7.80 -3.99
CA ASP A 256 -1.32 8.97 -3.92
C ASP A 256 -1.17 9.70 -2.58
N ARG A 257 -1.97 9.44 -1.57
CA ARG A 257 -1.97 10.18 -0.30
C ARG A 257 -1.19 9.47 0.82
N LEU A 258 -1.47 8.18 1.01
CA LEU A 258 -0.88 7.37 2.08
C LEU A 258 0.47 6.78 1.63
N THR A 259 1.47 7.64 1.49
CA THR A 259 2.81 7.30 0.94
C THR A 259 3.76 6.73 1.99
N GLY A 260 3.24 6.00 2.98
CA GLY A 260 3.99 5.33 4.05
C GLY A 260 3.93 3.82 3.96
N ILE A 261 4.53 3.21 4.96
CA ILE A 261 4.63 1.78 5.15
C ILE A 261 4.14 1.47 6.56
N TRP A 262 2.93 0.86 6.67
CA TRP A 262 2.39 0.44 7.96
C TRP A 262 2.80 -0.99 8.28
N SER A 263 3.07 -1.26 9.57
CA SER A 263 3.76 -2.47 9.97
C SER A 263 2.97 -3.78 9.86
N TRP A 264 1.71 -3.77 9.49
CA TRP A 264 0.95 -4.99 9.20
C TRP A 264 0.59 -5.16 7.71
N ASP A 265 0.44 -4.06 6.95
CA ASP A 265 0.12 -4.03 5.52
C ASP A 265 1.13 -4.82 4.68
N HIS A 266 2.40 -4.73 5.05
CA HIS A 266 3.52 -5.40 4.37
C HIS A 266 3.42 -6.89 4.36
N CYS A 267 2.79 -7.49 5.39
CA CYS A 267 2.57 -8.91 5.47
C CYS A 267 1.76 -9.41 4.28
N PHE A 268 0.75 -8.65 3.87
CA PHE A 268 -0.09 -9.00 2.70
C PHE A 268 0.69 -8.79 1.39
N THR A 269 1.42 -7.69 1.29
CA THR A 269 2.27 -7.42 0.13
C THR A 269 3.37 -8.46 -0.03
N ALA A 270 4.02 -8.88 1.07
CA ALA A 270 5.00 -9.96 1.05
C ALA A 270 4.42 -11.28 0.52
N LEU A 271 3.20 -11.64 0.93
CA LEU A 271 2.51 -12.85 0.47
C LEU A 271 2.14 -12.80 -1.02
N ALA A 272 1.80 -11.63 -1.55
CA ALA A 272 1.54 -11.45 -2.97
C ALA A 272 2.81 -11.60 -3.81
N LEU A 273 3.93 -11.04 -3.35
CA LEU A 273 5.21 -11.03 -4.05
C LEU A 273 5.99 -12.34 -3.92
N CYS A 274 5.80 -13.08 -2.84
CA CYS A 274 6.59 -14.24 -2.45
C CYS A 274 6.77 -15.29 -3.55
N PRO A 275 5.75 -15.69 -4.33
CA PRO A 275 5.94 -16.71 -5.36
C PRO A 275 6.84 -16.28 -6.53
N GLY A 276 6.89 -14.97 -6.83
CA GLY A 276 7.59 -14.42 -8.00
C GLY A 276 8.92 -13.75 -7.69
N ASP A 277 9.06 -13.19 -6.48
CA ASP A 277 10.26 -12.48 -6.03
C ASP A 277 10.43 -12.62 -4.51
N PRO A 278 10.96 -13.77 -4.01
CA PRO A 278 11.16 -14.01 -2.58
C PRO A 278 12.01 -12.95 -1.90
N ALA A 279 13.02 -12.40 -2.58
CA ALA A 279 13.89 -11.37 -2.01
C ALA A 279 13.14 -10.05 -1.80
N LEU A 280 12.34 -9.62 -2.77
CA LEU A 280 11.50 -8.43 -2.63
C LEU A 280 10.40 -8.64 -1.58
N ALA A 281 9.80 -9.84 -1.51
CA ALA A 281 8.83 -10.20 -0.49
C ALA A 281 9.46 -10.14 0.92
N TRP A 282 10.68 -10.64 1.08
CA TRP A 282 11.41 -10.56 2.34
C TRP A 282 11.74 -9.12 2.73
N ASN A 283 12.09 -8.27 1.77
CA ASN A 283 12.29 -6.84 2.02
C ASN A 283 11.05 -6.16 2.59
N GLN A 284 9.82 -6.59 2.19
CA GLN A 284 8.60 -6.02 2.78
C GLN A 284 8.56 -6.29 4.28
N ILE A 285 8.79 -7.52 4.70
CA ILE A 285 8.83 -7.91 6.12
C ILE A 285 9.94 -7.15 6.86
N MET A 286 11.15 -7.18 6.31
CA MET A 286 12.34 -6.67 7.00
C MET A 286 12.39 -5.14 7.07
N THR A 287 11.77 -4.41 6.16
CA THR A 287 11.72 -2.94 6.25
C THR A 287 11.14 -2.45 7.58
N ILE A 288 10.20 -3.20 8.15
CA ILE A 288 9.64 -2.90 9.48
C ILE A 288 10.56 -3.42 10.58
N PHE A 289 11.08 -4.64 10.46
CA PHE A 289 11.97 -5.22 11.46
C PHE A 289 13.33 -4.51 11.56
N ASP A 290 13.81 -3.83 10.51
CA ASP A 290 15.00 -2.98 10.58
C ASP A 290 14.86 -1.82 11.60
N HIS A 291 13.61 -1.51 12.00
CA HIS A 291 13.26 -0.50 13.00
C HIS A 291 12.76 -1.10 14.33
N GLN A 292 12.94 -2.41 14.53
CA GLN A 292 12.62 -3.04 15.80
C GLN A 292 13.51 -2.47 16.92
N ASP A 293 12.90 -1.96 17.98
CA ASP A 293 13.63 -1.32 19.07
C ASP A 293 14.35 -2.32 20.01
N GLU A 294 15.03 -1.81 21.00
CA GLU A 294 15.75 -2.61 22.00
C GLU A 294 14.83 -3.50 22.85
N PHE A 295 13.57 -3.16 22.99
CA PHE A 295 12.54 -3.91 23.72
C PHE A 295 11.81 -4.93 22.86
N GLY A 296 12.05 -4.94 21.55
CA GLY A 296 11.41 -5.83 20.59
C GLY A 296 10.15 -5.26 19.95
N ALA A 297 9.77 -4.02 20.28
CA ALA A 297 8.62 -3.35 19.65
C ALA A 297 8.86 -3.04 18.18
N LEU A 298 7.79 -3.13 17.38
CA LEU A 298 7.77 -2.66 16.00
C LEU A 298 7.09 -1.29 15.92
N PRO A 299 7.52 -0.41 14.99
CA PRO A 299 6.85 0.86 14.77
C PRO A 299 5.45 0.66 14.19
N ASP A 300 4.57 1.65 14.35
CA ASP A 300 3.30 1.75 13.66
C ASP A 300 3.51 1.87 12.14
N ALA A 301 4.35 2.82 11.72
CA ALA A 301 4.64 3.09 10.33
C ALA A 301 6.05 3.64 10.10
N VAL A 302 6.58 3.43 8.90
CA VAL A 302 7.86 3.94 8.44
C VAL A 302 7.65 4.81 7.21
N PHE A 303 8.26 5.99 7.21
CA PHE A 303 8.33 6.93 6.08
C PHE A 303 9.79 7.23 5.77
N ASP A 304 10.09 7.88 4.68
CA ASP A 304 11.47 8.22 4.33
C ASP A 304 12.17 9.09 5.41
N ARG A 305 11.46 9.97 6.10
CA ARG A 305 12.03 10.91 7.10
C ARG A 305 11.72 10.58 8.55
N ARG A 306 10.78 9.70 8.81
CA ARG A 306 10.34 9.42 10.19
C ARG A 306 9.91 7.98 10.36
N VAL A 307 10.08 7.51 11.58
CA VAL A 307 9.54 6.25 12.09
C VAL A 307 8.51 6.61 13.17
N VAL A 308 7.29 6.11 13.02
CA VAL A 308 6.18 6.37 13.96
C VAL A 308 6.13 5.23 14.97
N GLN A 309 6.36 5.52 16.24
CA GLN A 309 6.50 4.52 17.32
C GLN A 309 5.44 4.62 18.41
N ASN A 310 4.51 5.58 18.32
CA ASN A 310 3.53 5.82 19.38
C ASN A 310 2.29 4.91 19.34
N PHE A 311 2.20 4.05 18.33
CA PHE A 311 1.27 2.92 18.25
C PHE A 311 2.03 1.66 17.83
N THR A 312 1.40 0.51 18.00
CA THR A 312 1.80 -0.75 17.37
C THR A 312 0.87 -1.07 16.21
N LYS A 313 0.99 -2.26 15.64
CA LYS A 313 -0.01 -2.92 14.78
C LYS A 313 -0.13 -4.39 15.21
N PRO A 314 -1.20 -5.10 14.82
CA PRO A 314 -1.39 -6.47 15.28
C PRO A 314 -0.23 -7.37 14.83
N PRO A 315 0.19 -8.35 15.64
CA PRO A 315 1.33 -9.22 15.34
C PRO A 315 0.98 -10.30 14.29
N VAL A 316 0.50 -9.87 13.11
CA VAL A 316 0.19 -10.77 11.98
C VAL A 316 1.43 -11.35 11.31
N HIS A 317 2.62 -10.85 11.68
CA HIS A 317 3.90 -11.23 11.08
C HIS A 317 4.16 -12.73 11.17
N GLY A 318 3.87 -13.35 12.32
CA GLY A 318 4.02 -14.79 12.50
C GLY A 318 3.10 -15.60 11.57
N TRP A 319 1.85 -15.17 11.40
CA TRP A 319 0.93 -15.77 10.44
C TRP A 319 1.44 -15.63 9.00
N ALA A 320 1.90 -14.45 8.62
CA ALA A 320 2.40 -14.19 7.27
C ALA A 320 3.66 -15.00 6.96
N ILE A 321 4.66 -14.99 7.85
CA ILE A 321 5.90 -15.77 7.71
C ILE A 321 5.59 -17.27 7.67
N GLY A 322 4.64 -17.75 8.48
CA GLY A 322 4.18 -19.14 8.43
C GLY A 322 3.57 -19.52 7.07
N ARG A 323 2.91 -18.60 6.38
CA ARG A 323 2.44 -18.80 5.00
C ARG A 323 3.60 -18.76 3.99
N MET A 324 4.57 -17.85 4.16
CA MET A 324 5.77 -17.78 3.30
C MET A 324 6.61 -19.08 3.41
N LEU A 325 6.71 -19.67 4.60
CA LEU A 325 7.35 -20.99 4.80
C LEU A 325 6.64 -22.08 3.98
N LYS A 326 5.30 -22.14 4.04
CA LYS A 326 4.50 -23.11 3.27
C LYS A 326 4.62 -22.91 1.76
N LEU A 327 4.85 -21.68 1.30
CA LEU A 327 5.12 -21.38 -0.12
C LEU A 327 6.56 -21.69 -0.54
N GLY A 328 7.45 -22.03 0.40
CA GLY A 328 8.85 -22.35 0.10
C GLY A 328 9.70 -21.12 -0.27
N CYS A 329 9.30 -19.92 0.15
CA CYS A 329 9.92 -18.67 -0.26
C CYS A 329 11.11 -18.25 0.59
N LEU A 330 11.35 -18.89 1.74
CA LEU A 330 12.38 -18.47 2.69
C LEU A 330 13.60 -19.38 2.63
N ASP A 331 14.75 -18.80 2.38
CA ASP A 331 16.04 -19.50 2.54
C ASP A 331 16.45 -19.58 4.02
N ARG A 332 17.61 -20.20 4.31
CA ARG A 332 18.08 -20.41 5.68
C ARG A 332 18.37 -19.08 6.41
N ALA A 333 18.98 -18.11 5.71
CA ALA A 333 19.30 -16.82 6.31
C ALA A 333 18.03 -16.03 6.67
N MET A 334 17.04 -16.00 5.77
CA MET A 334 15.73 -15.40 6.04
C MET A 334 15.03 -16.06 7.23
N LYS A 335 15.12 -17.40 7.38
CA LYS A 335 14.56 -18.12 8.53
C LYS A 335 15.24 -17.75 9.83
N GLU A 336 16.57 -17.58 9.83
CA GLU A 336 17.34 -17.15 11.00
C GLU A 336 16.96 -15.73 11.43
N GLU A 337 16.86 -14.78 10.48
CA GLU A 337 16.38 -13.42 10.74
C GLU A 337 14.93 -13.44 11.25
N ALA A 338 14.02 -14.19 10.59
CA ALA A 338 12.63 -14.33 11.02
C ALA A 338 12.52 -14.80 12.46
N TYR A 339 13.27 -15.87 12.80
CA TYR A 339 13.24 -16.44 14.15
C TYR A 339 13.65 -15.40 15.21
N LEU A 340 14.77 -14.70 14.98
CA LEU A 340 15.31 -13.71 15.91
C LEU A 340 14.31 -12.56 16.16
N HIS A 341 13.80 -11.98 15.08
CA HIS A 341 12.92 -10.81 15.15
C HIS A 341 11.53 -11.14 15.68
N LEU A 342 10.95 -12.27 15.24
CA LEU A 342 9.65 -12.73 15.75
C LEU A 342 9.69 -13.10 17.23
N ALA A 343 10.79 -13.73 17.71
CA ALA A 343 10.92 -14.05 19.12
C ALA A 343 10.89 -12.78 19.98
N ARG A 344 11.67 -11.75 19.60
CA ARG A 344 11.70 -10.45 20.29
C ARG A 344 10.34 -9.74 20.22
N TRP A 345 9.68 -9.77 19.06
CA TRP A 345 8.34 -9.19 18.90
C TRP A 345 7.28 -9.91 19.73
N THR A 346 7.40 -11.24 19.88
CA THR A 346 6.52 -12.02 20.77
C THR A 346 6.76 -11.66 22.23
N ASP A 347 8.04 -11.58 22.65
CA ASP A 347 8.40 -11.27 24.04
C ASP A 347 7.99 -9.84 24.43
N PHE A 348 8.00 -8.88 23.48
CA PHE A 348 7.48 -7.52 23.71
C PHE A 348 6.02 -7.55 24.22
N TRP A 349 5.14 -8.30 23.56
CA TRP A 349 3.72 -8.35 23.93
C TRP A 349 3.53 -8.87 25.35
N PHE A 350 4.19 -9.94 25.71
CA PHE A 350 4.07 -10.54 27.05
C PHE A 350 4.81 -9.75 28.15
N SER A 351 5.83 -8.97 27.79
CA SER A 351 6.63 -8.24 28.78
C SER A 351 6.19 -6.80 28.99
N TYR A 352 5.58 -6.18 27.97
CA TYR A 352 5.31 -4.73 27.97
C TYR A 352 3.85 -4.38 27.63
N ARG A 353 3.01 -5.36 27.32
CA ARG A 353 1.61 -5.15 26.97
C ARG A 353 0.67 -6.08 27.76
N ASP A 354 1.09 -6.44 28.97
CA ASP A 354 0.34 -7.18 29.99
C ASP A 354 0.48 -6.38 31.30
N TYR A 355 -0.41 -5.36 31.49
CA TYR A 355 -0.24 -4.38 32.55
C TYR A 355 -0.74 -4.88 33.92
N ASP A 356 -1.70 -5.79 33.94
CA ASP A 356 -2.26 -6.36 35.17
C ASP A 356 -1.57 -7.68 35.58
N GLY A 357 -0.72 -8.23 34.68
CA GLY A 357 0.11 -9.38 34.97
C GLY A 357 -0.63 -10.70 34.96
N ASP A 358 -1.74 -10.80 34.26
CA ASP A 358 -2.55 -12.03 34.17
C ASP A 358 -2.09 -12.98 33.06
N GLY A 359 -1.13 -12.54 32.23
CA GLY A 359 -0.52 -13.29 31.14
C GLY A 359 -1.25 -13.14 29.80
N VAL A 360 -2.25 -12.26 29.67
CA VAL A 360 -2.99 -11.98 28.44
C VAL A 360 -2.68 -10.55 27.96
N PRO A 361 -1.85 -10.39 26.91
CA PRO A 361 -1.52 -9.07 26.37
C PRO A 361 -2.73 -8.31 25.82
N GLN A 362 -2.60 -6.98 25.80
CA GLN A 362 -3.65 -6.04 25.47
C GLN A 362 -3.27 -5.06 24.35
N TYR A 363 -4.28 -4.50 23.70
CA TYR A 363 -4.18 -3.28 22.90
C TYR A 363 -4.46 -2.04 23.76
N ASP A 364 -3.64 -1.01 23.66
CA ASP A 364 -3.86 0.25 24.37
C ASP A 364 -4.80 1.17 23.61
N HIS A 365 -4.97 0.97 22.30
CA HIS A 365 -5.78 1.78 21.41
C HIS A 365 -6.27 0.99 20.19
N GLY A 366 -7.33 1.43 19.53
CA GLY A 366 -7.80 0.81 18.29
C GLY A 366 -6.74 0.75 17.19
N ASN A 367 -5.89 1.78 17.08
CA ASN A 367 -4.77 1.77 16.11
C ASN A 367 -3.81 0.60 16.31
N ASP A 368 -3.64 0.09 17.54
CA ASP A 368 -2.78 -1.06 17.80
C ASP A 368 -3.33 -2.36 17.20
N SER A 369 -4.66 -2.45 17.06
CA SER A 369 -5.31 -3.60 16.40
C SER A 369 -5.30 -3.51 14.88
N GLY A 370 -4.89 -2.37 14.31
CA GLY A 370 -5.04 -2.07 12.89
C GLY A 370 -6.47 -1.72 12.45
N TRP A 371 -7.48 -1.91 13.33
CA TRP A 371 -8.88 -1.57 13.10
C TRP A 371 -9.25 -0.33 13.93
N ASP A 372 -8.65 0.79 13.55
CA ASP A 372 -8.45 2.01 14.32
C ASP A 372 -9.66 2.48 15.13
N ASN A 373 -10.86 2.41 14.56
CA ASN A 373 -12.12 2.87 15.19
C ASN A 373 -13.16 1.74 15.34
N ALA A 374 -12.76 0.46 15.30
CA ALA A 374 -13.69 -0.65 15.48
C ALA A 374 -14.50 -0.53 16.79
N SER A 375 -15.72 -1.05 16.77
CA SER A 375 -16.70 -0.85 17.86
C SER A 375 -16.23 -1.24 19.26
N PRO A 376 -15.36 -2.27 19.47
CA PRO A 376 -14.85 -2.56 20.80
C PRO A 376 -14.10 -1.41 21.45
N PHE A 377 -13.37 -0.61 20.63
CA PHE A 377 -12.50 0.47 21.13
C PHE A 377 -13.21 1.81 21.39
N ILE A 378 -14.50 1.92 21.08
CA ILE A 378 -15.25 3.17 21.26
C ILE A 378 -15.35 3.58 22.73
N LEU A 379 -15.43 2.62 23.65
CA LEU A 379 -15.81 2.91 25.02
C LEU A 379 -14.65 2.89 26.03
N ARG A 380 -13.73 1.90 26.00
CA ARG A 380 -12.79 1.69 27.12
C ARG A 380 -11.51 0.92 26.78
N PRO A 381 -10.54 1.40 25.99
CA PRO A 381 -9.21 0.79 26.00
C PRO A 381 -8.54 1.03 27.39
N PRO A 382 -7.55 0.21 27.81
CA PRO A 382 -6.96 -0.90 27.07
C PRO A 382 -7.84 -2.17 27.08
N LEU A 383 -7.72 -2.97 25.99
CA LEU A 383 -8.53 -4.16 25.79
C LEU A 383 -7.66 -5.40 25.52
N GLU A 384 -7.92 -6.47 26.23
CA GLU A 384 -7.48 -7.80 25.87
C GLU A 384 -8.40 -8.33 24.77
N ALA A 385 -7.78 -8.78 23.67
CA ALA A 385 -8.49 -8.97 22.42
C ALA A 385 -8.32 -10.39 21.88
N PRO A 386 -9.40 -10.99 21.34
CA PRO A 386 -9.38 -12.36 20.81
C PRO A 386 -8.49 -12.51 19.57
N ASP A 387 -8.41 -11.48 18.73
CA ASP A 387 -7.54 -11.43 17.55
C ASP A 387 -6.07 -11.31 17.95
N LEU A 388 -5.72 -10.49 18.95
CA LEU A 388 -4.36 -10.40 19.48
C LEU A 388 -3.89 -11.76 20.01
N ALA A 389 -4.73 -12.40 20.85
CA ALA A 389 -4.43 -13.73 21.37
C ALA A 389 -4.24 -14.74 20.23
N THR A 390 -5.09 -14.69 19.21
CA THR A 390 -5.01 -15.56 18.02
C THR A 390 -3.70 -15.36 17.27
N PHE A 391 -3.31 -14.11 16.98
CA PHE A 391 -2.05 -13.83 16.25
C PHE A 391 -0.83 -14.24 17.06
N LEU A 392 -0.80 -14.03 18.37
CA LEU A 392 0.31 -14.46 19.23
C LEU A 392 0.45 -15.98 19.28
N ILE A 393 -0.66 -16.73 19.33
CA ILE A 393 -0.65 -18.20 19.24
C ILE A 393 -0.05 -18.65 17.91
N LEU A 394 -0.51 -18.09 16.79
CA LEU A 394 -0.01 -18.41 15.45
C LEU A 394 1.47 -18.02 15.29
N GLN A 395 1.90 -16.93 15.90
CA GLN A 395 3.29 -16.49 15.89
C GLN A 395 4.20 -17.45 16.65
N MET A 396 3.79 -17.93 17.82
CA MET A 396 4.53 -18.95 18.58
C MET A 396 4.56 -20.29 17.84
N ASP A 397 3.47 -20.68 17.15
CA ASP A 397 3.46 -21.87 16.30
C ASP A 397 4.45 -21.74 15.12
N THR A 398 4.54 -20.56 14.51
CA THR A 398 5.52 -20.28 13.46
C THR A 398 6.94 -20.29 13.98
N LEU A 399 7.20 -19.72 15.17
CA LEU A 399 8.50 -19.80 15.84
C LEU A 399 8.93 -21.25 16.12
N ALA A 400 8.00 -22.10 16.52
CA ALA A 400 8.29 -23.53 16.70
C ALA A 400 8.69 -24.22 15.39
N VAL A 401 8.01 -23.89 14.26
CA VAL A 401 8.37 -24.44 12.94
C VAL A 401 9.73 -23.92 12.48
N LEU A 402 10.00 -22.61 12.63
CA LEU A 402 11.29 -22.01 12.30
C LEU A 402 12.42 -22.65 13.12
N ALA A 403 12.21 -22.86 14.42
CA ALA A 403 13.18 -23.50 15.29
C ALA A 403 13.50 -24.93 14.87
N ASP A 404 12.48 -25.72 14.44
CA ASP A 404 12.71 -27.07 13.88
C ASP A 404 13.54 -27.02 12.60
N GLU A 405 13.17 -26.12 11.66
CA GLU A 405 13.89 -26.00 10.39
C GLU A 405 15.32 -25.46 10.55
N LEU A 406 15.60 -24.79 11.66
CA LEU A 406 16.92 -24.31 12.07
C LEU A 406 17.66 -25.30 12.99
N GLU A 407 17.13 -26.51 13.19
CA GLU A 407 17.70 -27.56 14.04
C GLU A 407 17.82 -27.18 15.53
N ARG A 408 16.96 -26.25 16.00
CA ARG A 408 16.88 -25.77 17.40
C ARG A 408 15.80 -26.50 18.19
N SER A 409 15.89 -27.83 18.26
CA SER A 409 14.80 -28.69 18.76
C SER A 409 14.31 -28.35 20.17
N LYS A 410 15.18 -27.92 21.09
CA LYS A 410 14.77 -27.51 22.44
C LYS A 410 13.89 -26.25 22.42
N GLU A 411 14.25 -25.27 21.59
CA GLU A 411 13.50 -24.03 21.40
C GLU A 411 12.16 -24.32 20.74
N ALA A 412 12.13 -25.22 19.75
CA ALA A 412 10.89 -25.65 19.09
C ALA A 412 9.89 -26.27 20.08
N ILE A 413 10.35 -27.12 20.99
CA ILE A 413 9.52 -27.71 22.05
C ILE A 413 8.99 -26.59 22.98
N ALA A 414 9.87 -25.69 23.44
CA ALA A 414 9.49 -24.60 24.32
C ALA A 414 8.43 -23.68 23.71
N TRP A 415 8.55 -23.34 22.41
CA TRP A 415 7.55 -22.52 21.71
C TRP A 415 6.19 -23.23 21.58
N ARG A 416 6.17 -24.54 21.30
CA ARG A 416 4.93 -25.33 21.27
C ARG A 416 4.24 -25.38 22.63
N GLU A 417 5.03 -25.55 23.68
CA GLU A 417 4.51 -25.56 25.05
C GLU A 417 3.94 -24.18 25.43
N LYS A 418 4.69 -23.08 25.14
CA LYS A 418 4.22 -21.69 25.38
C LYS A 418 2.93 -21.40 24.61
N SER A 419 2.88 -21.75 23.31
CA SER A 419 1.68 -21.59 22.49
C SER A 419 0.48 -22.36 23.03
N THR A 420 0.70 -23.60 23.48
CA THR A 420 -0.38 -24.44 24.04
C THR A 420 -0.87 -23.93 25.39
N ALA A 421 0.04 -23.49 26.26
CA ALA A 421 -0.29 -22.92 27.55
C ALA A 421 -1.06 -21.60 27.38
N PHE A 422 -0.61 -20.73 26.48
CA PHE A 422 -1.26 -19.45 26.20
C PHE A 422 -2.64 -19.64 25.56
N LEU A 423 -2.83 -20.59 24.64
CA LEU A 423 -4.15 -20.91 24.08
C LEU A 423 -5.14 -21.29 25.18
N ARG A 424 -4.70 -22.13 26.15
CA ARG A 424 -5.57 -22.52 27.30
C ARG A 424 -5.91 -21.32 28.16
N LEU A 425 -4.92 -20.49 28.48
CA LEU A 425 -5.10 -19.29 29.28
C LEU A 425 -6.07 -18.32 28.58
N ALA A 426 -5.78 -17.90 27.36
CA ALA A 426 -6.62 -16.98 26.59
C ALA A 426 -8.06 -17.51 26.41
N THR A 427 -8.22 -18.80 26.10
CA THR A 427 -9.55 -19.42 25.99
C THR A 427 -10.30 -19.34 27.32
N SER A 428 -9.66 -19.67 28.44
CA SER A 428 -10.35 -19.64 29.77
C SER A 428 -10.67 -18.20 30.19
N HIS A 429 -9.78 -17.26 29.87
CA HIS A 429 -9.87 -15.87 30.30
C HIS A 429 -10.86 -15.05 29.45
N LEU A 430 -10.77 -15.16 28.12
CA LEU A 430 -11.56 -14.35 27.17
C LEU A 430 -12.90 -14.97 26.81
N THR A 431 -13.18 -16.24 27.11
CA THR A 431 -14.45 -16.87 26.67
C THR A 431 -15.66 -16.22 27.29
N ARG A 432 -16.52 -15.67 26.42
CA ARG A 432 -17.84 -15.16 26.72
C ARG A 432 -18.83 -15.77 25.72
N ARG A 433 -19.99 -16.22 26.17
CA ARG A 433 -21.01 -16.77 25.26
C ARG A 433 -20.51 -17.85 24.29
N GLY A 434 -19.49 -18.63 24.67
CA GLY A 434 -18.97 -19.76 23.89
C GLY A 434 -17.87 -19.40 22.86
N ARG A 435 -17.43 -18.15 22.81
CA ARG A 435 -16.28 -17.67 21.99
C ARG A 435 -15.36 -16.77 22.80
N MET A 436 -14.12 -16.61 22.39
CA MET A 436 -13.28 -15.53 22.91
C MET A 436 -13.84 -14.19 22.45
N ASP A 437 -13.91 -13.21 23.34
CA ASP A 437 -14.42 -11.87 23.10
C ASP A 437 -13.59 -10.82 23.86
N PHE A 438 -13.82 -9.55 23.63
CA PHE A 438 -13.08 -8.44 24.24
C PHE A 438 -13.43 -8.27 25.72
N VAL A 439 -12.40 -8.06 26.53
CA VAL A 439 -12.53 -7.63 27.92
C VAL A 439 -11.62 -6.44 28.21
N VAL A 440 -12.02 -5.61 29.17
CA VAL A 440 -11.20 -4.49 29.65
C VAL A 440 -10.07 -5.05 30.50
N SER A 441 -8.81 -4.73 30.13
CA SER A 441 -7.64 -5.12 30.94
C SER A 441 -7.75 -4.57 32.36
N GLY A 442 -7.43 -5.39 33.35
CA GLY A 442 -7.46 -5.08 34.78
C GLY A 442 -8.82 -5.27 35.45
N THR A 443 -9.94 -4.99 34.77
CA THR A 443 -11.28 -5.24 35.35
C THR A 443 -11.94 -6.51 34.83
N HIS A 444 -11.52 -6.97 33.66
CA HIS A 444 -12.04 -8.10 32.89
C HIS A 444 -13.56 -8.00 32.60
N GLU A 445 -14.09 -6.77 32.61
CA GLU A 445 -15.44 -6.48 32.17
C GLU A 445 -15.60 -6.78 30.68
N GLU A 446 -16.66 -7.51 30.32
CA GLU A 446 -16.99 -7.77 28.90
C GLU A 446 -17.31 -6.46 28.16
N ILE A 447 -16.78 -6.31 26.95
CA ILE A 447 -17.12 -5.21 26.05
C ILE A 447 -18.09 -5.73 24.98
N PRO A 448 -19.37 -5.33 25.05
CA PRO A 448 -20.31 -5.63 23.98
C PRO A 448 -19.86 -5.02 22.67
N ASN A 449 -19.77 -5.82 21.63
CA ASN A 449 -19.39 -5.37 20.28
C ASN A 449 -20.03 -6.27 19.22
N GLU A 450 -20.09 -5.75 18.02
CA GLU A 450 -20.59 -6.43 16.83
C GLU A 450 -19.55 -6.33 15.70
N SER A 451 -18.25 -6.24 16.08
CA SER A 451 -17.11 -6.26 15.18
C SER A 451 -16.83 -7.68 14.66
N LEU A 452 -16.25 -7.76 13.47
CA LEU A 452 -15.77 -9.02 12.90
C LEU A 452 -14.48 -9.53 13.59
N LEU A 453 -13.76 -8.70 14.36
CA LEU A 453 -12.49 -9.07 15.00
C LEU A 453 -12.55 -10.37 15.81
N PRO A 454 -13.57 -10.66 16.64
CA PRO A 454 -13.66 -11.92 17.39
C PRO A 454 -13.69 -13.17 16.50
N TYR A 455 -14.15 -13.06 15.27
CA TYR A 455 -14.23 -14.19 14.34
C TYR A 455 -12.86 -14.59 13.77
N LEU A 456 -11.83 -13.72 13.88
CA LEU A 456 -10.47 -14.05 13.48
C LEU A 456 -9.87 -15.22 14.29
N GLN A 457 -10.44 -15.57 15.46
CA GLN A 457 -10.06 -16.79 16.18
C GLN A 457 -10.25 -18.07 15.35
N LEU A 458 -11.09 -18.06 14.30
CA LEU A 458 -11.23 -19.17 13.34
C LEU A 458 -9.90 -19.48 12.62
N LEU A 459 -8.93 -18.56 12.57
CA LEU A 459 -7.56 -18.81 12.09
C LEU A 459 -6.84 -19.93 12.85
N LEU A 460 -7.26 -20.22 14.10
CA LEU A 460 -6.73 -21.32 14.90
C LEU A 460 -7.19 -22.69 14.39
N GLY A 461 -8.23 -22.75 13.54
CA GLY A 461 -8.71 -23.97 12.90
C GLY A 461 -8.99 -25.09 13.90
N ASN A 462 -8.34 -26.24 13.72
CA ASN A 462 -8.52 -27.44 14.55
C ASN A 462 -8.00 -27.29 16.01
N ARG A 463 -7.37 -26.19 16.36
CA ARG A 463 -7.01 -25.89 17.77
C ARG A 463 -8.20 -25.40 18.60
N LEU A 464 -9.24 -24.88 17.94
CA LEU A 464 -10.54 -24.62 18.58
C LEU A 464 -11.33 -25.92 18.72
N THR A 465 -12.20 -25.96 19.74
CA THR A 465 -13.17 -27.07 19.85
C THR A 465 -14.17 -27.04 18.69
N GLU A 466 -14.72 -28.19 18.33
CA GLU A 466 -15.76 -28.27 17.29
C GLU A 466 -16.98 -27.41 17.64
N SER A 467 -17.41 -27.44 18.91
CA SER A 467 -18.52 -26.61 19.36
C SER A 467 -18.28 -25.12 19.22
N THR A 468 -17.05 -24.63 19.51
CA THR A 468 -16.67 -23.22 19.34
C THR A 468 -16.68 -22.84 17.86
N ARG A 469 -16.07 -23.66 16.99
CA ARG A 469 -16.08 -23.41 15.54
C ARG A 469 -17.49 -23.34 14.97
N THR A 470 -18.32 -24.34 15.28
CA THR A 470 -19.72 -24.40 14.81
C THR A 470 -20.53 -23.18 15.28
N SER A 471 -20.35 -22.76 16.53
CA SER A 471 -21.01 -21.57 17.07
C SER A 471 -20.58 -20.29 16.32
N LEU A 472 -19.27 -20.11 16.11
CA LEU A 472 -18.71 -18.95 15.38
C LEU A 472 -19.21 -18.90 13.94
N LEU A 473 -19.20 -20.01 13.23
CA LEU A 473 -19.64 -20.09 11.84
C LEU A 473 -21.12 -19.77 11.71
N LYS A 474 -21.95 -20.32 12.61
CA LYS A 474 -23.38 -20.02 12.65
C LYS A 474 -23.64 -18.52 12.89
N SER A 475 -22.98 -17.93 13.88
CA SER A 475 -23.12 -16.50 14.16
C SER A 475 -22.63 -15.63 12.98
N LEU A 476 -21.52 -16.01 12.33
CA LEU A 476 -21.00 -15.30 11.15
C LEU A 476 -22.03 -15.23 10.00
N GLU A 477 -22.77 -16.32 9.78
CA GLU A 477 -23.81 -16.38 8.74
C GLU A 477 -25.11 -15.65 9.14
N GLU A 478 -25.49 -15.69 10.42
CA GLU A 478 -26.79 -15.19 10.88
C GLU A 478 -26.77 -13.72 11.35
N GLU A 479 -25.60 -13.18 11.75
CA GLU A 479 -25.50 -11.87 12.40
C GLU A 479 -25.16 -10.71 11.44
N GLY A 480 -25.29 -10.89 10.11
CA GLY A 480 -25.24 -9.78 9.15
C GLY A 480 -23.85 -9.31 8.74
N TYR A 481 -22.80 -10.15 8.89
CA TYR A 481 -21.45 -9.83 8.38
C TYR A 481 -21.29 -10.10 6.89
N ILE A 482 -21.97 -11.12 6.38
CA ILE A 482 -21.85 -11.53 4.98
C ILE A 482 -22.85 -10.74 4.13
N THR A 483 -22.33 -9.97 3.18
CA THR A 483 -23.11 -9.17 2.23
C THR A 483 -22.95 -9.72 0.81
N GLN A 484 -23.73 -9.18 -0.14
CA GLN A 484 -23.58 -9.57 -1.55
C GLN A 484 -22.19 -9.21 -2.13
N TRP A 485 -21.46 -8.27 -1.53
CA TRP A 485 -20.17 -7.78 -2.00
C TRP A 485 -18.97 -8.40 -1.27
N GLY A 486 -19.19 -9.07 -0.16
CA GLY A 486 -18.14 -9.68 0.66
C GLY A 486 -18.46 -9.66 2.13
N ILE A 487 -17.43 -9.50 2.97
CA ILE A 487 -17.57 -9.55 4.42
C ILE A 487 -17.33 -8.17 5.06
N ALA A 488 -18.33 -7.68 5.78
CA ALA A 488 -18.29 -6.41 6.49
C ALA A 488 -17.43 -6.50 7.77
N THR A 489 -16.77 -5.41 8.16
CA THR A 489 -15.95 -5.34 9.37
C THR A 489 -16.76 -5.13 10.66
N GLU A 490 -17.98 -4.65 10.53
CA GLU A 490 -18.99 -4.55 11.58
C GLU A 490 -20.29 -5.16 11.06
N SER A 491 -21.05 -5.83 11.89
CA SER A 491 -22.36 -6.36 11.51
C SER A 491 -23.24 -5.27 10.91
N THR A 492 -23.88 -5.54 9.78
CA THR A 492 -24.84 -4.60 9.16
C THR A 492 -26.09 -4.37 10.01
N LEU A 493 -26.29 -5.20 11.06
CA LEU A 493 -27.37 -5.07 12.04
C LEU A 493 -26.93 -4.25 13.27
N SER A 494 -25.63 -3.93 13.37
CA SER A 494 -25.08 -3.16 14.48
C SER A 494 -25.57 -1.71 14.46
N ARG A 495 -25.81 -1.17 15.66
CA ARG A 495 -26.07 0.27 15.83
C ARG A 495 -24.87 1.15 15.47
N HIS A 496 -23.68 0.57 15.41
CA HIS A 496 -22.43 1.27 15.07
C HIS A 496 -22.11 1.19 13.58
N TYR A 497 -22.87 0.38 12.83
CA TYR A 497 -22.65 0.25 11.38
C TYR A 497 -22.80 1.59 10.66
N SER A 498 -21.85 1.88 9.79
CA SER A 498 -21.89 3.02 8.89
C SER A 498 -21.28 2.65 7.54
N SER A 499 -21.97 2.98 6.45
CA SER A 499 -21.51 2.69 5.07
C SER A 499 -20.13 3.27 4.74
N ASP A 500 -19.77 4.40 5.33
CA ASP A 500 -18.43 5.03 5.26
C ASP A 500 -17.81 5.15 6.67
N GLY A 501 -18.02 4.12 7.50
CA GLY A 501 -17.58 4.09 8.90
C GLY A 501 -16.13 3.73 9.13
N TYR A 502 -15.30 3.61 8.11
CA TYR A 502 -13.91 3.14 8.17
C TYR A 502 -13.87 1.67 8.62
N TRP A 503 -13.62 1.34 9.89
CA TRP A 503 -13.68 -0.03 10.42
C TRP A 503 -15.03 -0.38 11.08
N LEU A 504 -16.05 0.46 10.90
CA LEU A 504 -17.43 0.28 11.39
C LEU A 504 -18.37 -0.09 10.23
N GLY A 505 -18.02 -1.06 9.41
CA GLY A 505 -18.88 -1.58 8.35
C GLY A 505 -18.21 -1.89 7.02
N PRO A 506 -17.44 -0.98 6.40
CA PRO A 506 -16.81 -1.18 5.10
C PRO A 506 -16.06 -2.51 4.98
N ILE A 507 -16.07 -3.07 3.76
CA ILE A 507 -15.28 -4.25 3.39
C ILE A 507 -13.84 -3.81 3.19
N TRP A 508 -12.89 -4.55 3.78
CA TRP A 508 -11.46 -4.32 3.65
C TRP A 508 -10.74 -5.54 3.10
N ALA A 509 -9.70 -5.31 2.34
CA ALA A 509 -8.86 -6.36 1.78
C ALA A 509 -8.23 -7.27 2.84
N PRO A 510 -7.55 -6.75 3.89
CA PRO A 510 -6.89 -7.60 4.89
C PRO A 510 -7.90 -8.41 5.72
N SER A 511 -9.02 -7.82 6.15
CA SER A 511 -10.04 -8.55 6.90
C SER A 511 -10.66 -9.67 6.06
N THR A 512 -10.94 -9.40 4.79
CA THR A 512 -11.45 -10.40 3.85
C THR A 512 -10.48 -11.56 3.70
N PHE A 513 -9.18 -11.28 3.47
CA PHE A 513 -8.19 -12.34 3.29
C PHE A 513 -7.97 -13.17 4.57
N LEU A 514 -7.88 -12.50 5.73
CA LEU A 514 -7.77 -13.20 7.01
C LEU A 514 -8.98 -14.12 7.25
N MET A 515 -10.21 -13.66 6.96
CA MET A 515 -11.40 -14.48 7.10
C MET A 515 -11.47 -15.62 6.10
N VAL A 516 -11.07 -15.41 4.85
CA VAL A 516 -10.99 -16.50 3.85
C VAL A 516 -9.98 -17.57 4.30
N ASP A 517 -8.79 -17.17 4.81
CA ASP A 517 -7.81 -18.13 5.36
C ASP A 517 -8.37 -18.84 6.62
N ALA A 518 -9.10 -18.12 7.48
CA ALA A 518 -9.73 -18.67 8.67
C ALA A 518 -10.78 -19.73 8.33
N LEU A 519 -11.62 -19.47 7.33
CA LEU A 519 -12.63 -20.41 6.85
C LEU A 519 -11.99 -21.66 6.23
N PHE A 520 -10.96 -21.51 5.39
CA PHE A 520 -10.22 -22.64 4.87
C PHE A 520 -9.59 -23.50 5.98
N ARG A 521 -9.01 -22.88 7.01
CA ARG A 521 -8.45 -23.60 8.18
C ARG A 521 -9.50 -24.30 9.02
N SER A 522 -10.72 -23.80 9.00
CA SER A 522 -11.86 -24.38 9.70
C SER A 522 -12.59 -25.47 8.88
N GLY A 523 -12.19 -25.69 7.62
CA GLY A 523 -12.79 -26.69 6.73
C GLY A 523 -13.96 -26.17 5.88
N GLU A 524 -14.33 -24.88 6.03
CA GLU A 524 -15.45 -24.25 5.34
C GLU A 524 -15.05 -23.75 3.92
N ASN A 525 -14.64 -24.70 3.07
CA ASN A 525 -14.07 -24.39 1.77
C ASN A 525 -15.04 -23.65 0.84
N ASN A 526 -16.33 -23.98 0.87
CA ASN A 526 -17.33 -23.38 -0.02
C ASN A 526 -17.56 -21.90 0.37
N LEU A 527 -17.75 -21.63 1.65
CA LEU A 527 -17.94 -20.27 2.14
C LEU A 527 -16.68 -19.41 1.94
N ALA A 528 -15.49 -19.98 2.15
CA ALA A 528 -14.22 -19.32 1.86
C ALA A 528 -14.10 -18.89 0.40
N LYS A 529 -14.42 -19.80 -0.54
CA LYS A 529 -14.43 -19.51 -1.97
C LYS A 529 -15.47 -18.46 -2.34
N GLU A 530 -16.65 -18.54 -1.76
CA GLU A 530 -17.74 -17.61 -2.01
C GLU A 530 -17.35 -16.18 -1.60
N ILE A 531 -16.87 -15.98 -0.36
CA ILE A 531 -16.44 -14.67 0.13
C ILE A 531 -15.27 -14.13 -0.69
N GLY A 532 -14.29 -14.99 -0.99
CA GLY A 532 -13.15 -14.60 -1.81
C GLY A 532 -13.53 -14.22 -3.23
N SER A 533 -14.46 -14.94 -3.88
CA SER A 533 -14.96 -14.60 -5.22
C SER A 533 -15.74 -13.30 -5.24
N ARG A 534 -16.60 -13.05 -4.24
CA ARG A 534 -17.31 -11.77 -4.10
C ARG A 534 -16.33 -10.60 -3.99
N PHE A 535 -15.23 -10.77 -3.28
CA PHE A 535 -14.20 -9.74 -3.19
C PHE A 535 -13.45 -9.52 -4.52
N LEU A 536 -13.18 -10.57 -5.28
CA LEU A 536 -12.59 -10.43 -6.61
C LEU A 536 -13.54 -9.66 -7.55
N ASP A 537 -14.83 -10.03 -7.59
CA ASP A 537 -15.86 -9.35 -8.38
C ASP A 537 -16.04 -7.88 -7.93
N LEU A 538 -15.95 -7.62 -6.63
CA LEU A 538 -16.00 -6.26 -6.08
C LEU A 538 -14.85 -5.39 -6.60
N VAL A 539 -13.62 -5.91 -6.58
CA VAL A 539 -12.45 -5.18 -7.08
C VAL A 539 -12.51 -5.00 -8.60
N GLU A 540 -13.02 -5.97 -9.35
CA GLU A 540 -13.24 -5.83 -10.80
C GLU A 540 -14.23 -4.73 -11.13
N THR A 541 -15.26 -4.57 -10.30
CA THR A 541 -16.31 -3.57 -10.51
C THR A 541 -15.91 -2.19 -10.02
N SER A 542 -15.22 -2.11 -8.88
CA SER A 542 -15.00 -0.88 -8.11
C SER A 542 -13.54 -0.42 -8.05
N GLY A 543 -12.62 -1.18 -8.65
CA GLY A 543 -11.18 -0.89 -8.65
C GLY A 543 -10.48 -1.18 -7.32
N PHE A 544 -9.26 -0.71 -7.18
CA PHE A 544 -8.36 -1.02 -6.06
C PHE A 544 -8.47 0.00 -4.92
N ALA A 545 -9.67 0.18 -4.39
CA ALA A 545 -9.92 1.13 -3.32
C ALA A 545 -9.31 0.66 -1.97
N GLU A 546 -9.13 1.60 -1.05
CA GLU A 546 -8.69 1.33 0.31
C GLU A 546 -9.68 0.43 1.05
N ASN A 547 -10.97 0.74 0.93
CA ASN A 547 -12.09 -0.05 1.42
C ASN A 547 -13.35 0.20 0.58
N PHE A 548 -14.43 -0.54 0.87
CA PHE A 548 -15.65 -0.51 0.07
C PHE A 548 -16.89 -0.50 0.96
N ASP A 549 -17.92 0.25 0.57
CA ASP A 549 -19.23 0.17 1.20
C ASP A 549 -19.77 -1.26 1.11
N ALA A 550 -20.08 -1.87 2.24
CA ALA A 550 -20.52 -3.25 2.29
C ALA A 550 -21.92 -3.49 1.69
N ILE A 551 -22.74 -2.46 1.53
CA ILE A 551 -24.10 -2.57 0.99
C ILE A 551 -24.14 -2.31 -0.52
N THR A 552 -23.39 -1.30 -0.99
CA THR A 552 -23.44 -0.87 -2.38
C THR A 552 -22.26 -1.35 -3.22
N GLY A 553 -21.16 -1.76 -2.59
CA GLY A 553 -19.89 -2.07 -3.25
C GLY A 553 -19.13 -0.82 -3.71
N ALA A 554 -19.59 0.38 -3.38
CA ALA A 554 -18.95 1.62 -3.80
C ALA A 554 -17.54 1.74 -3.20
N PRO A 555 -16.54 2.18 -4.00
CA PRO A 555 -15.17 2.35 -3.53
C PRO A 555 -15.06 3.59 -2.65
N LEU A 556 -14.30 3.47 -1.57
CA LEU A 556 -14.11 4.52 -0.57
C LEU A 556 -12.61 4.89 -0.47
N ARG A 557 -12.31 6.16 -0.20
CA ARG A 557 -10.98 6.73 0.08
C ARG A 557 -9.97 6.59 -1.06
N GLU A 558 -8.77 6.04 -0.78
CA GLU A 558 -7.71 5.85 -1.79
C GLU A 558 -8.14 4.88 -2.88
N ARG A 559 -7.67 5.10 -4.13
CA ARG A 559 -8.13 4.33 -5.29
C ARG A 559 -7.08 3.36 -5.84
N ALA A 560 -5.82 3.46 -5.41
CA ALA A 560 -4.69 2.65 -5.87
C ALA A 560 -3.95 2.04 -4.68
N PHE A 561 -4.66 1.21 -3.90
CA PHE A 561 -4.13 0.72 -2.64
C PHE A 561 -3.42 -0.63 -2.78
N ALA A 562 -2.15 -0.69 -2.34
CA ALA A 562 -1.28 -1.85 -2.54
C ALA A 562 -1.78 -3.12 -1.83
N TRP A 563 -2.38 -3.02 -0.62
CA TRP A 563 -2.88 -4.22 0.02
C TRP A 563 -4.13 -4.81 -0.65
N THR A 564 -4.98 -3.95 -1.27
CA THR A 564 -6.11 -4.41 -2.09
C THR A 564 -5.60 -5.14 -3.33
N ALA A 565 -4.59 -4.58 -4.01
CA ALA A 565 -3.92 -5.24 -5.13
C ALA A 565 -3.25 -6.56 -4.70
N SER A 566 -2.58 -6.57 -3.56
CA SER A 566 -1.95 -7.77 -2.98
C SER A 566 -2.98 -8.85 -2.68
N THR A 567 -4.04 -8.49 -1.97
CA THR A 567 -5.11 -9.42 -1.60
C THR A 567 -5.81 -10.00 -2.84
N TYR A 568 -6.08 -9.16 -3.84
CA TYR A 568 -6.66 -9.60 -5.11
C TYR A 568 -5.79 -10.69 -5.76
N LEU A 569 -4.49 -10.46 -5.91
CA LEU A 569 -3.57 -11.43 -6.51
C LEU A 569 -3.47 -12.74 -5.71
N ILE A 570 -3.48 -12.64 -4.37
CA ILE A 570 -3.42 -13.82 -3.51
C ILE A 570 -4.72 -14.64 -3.63
N LEU A 571 -5.88 -14.00 -3.54
CA LEU A 571 -7.18 -14.67 -3.62
C LEU A 571 -7.41 -15.27 -5.01
N ALA A 572 -7.09 -14.57 -6.09
CA ALA A 572 -7.18 -15.10 -7.46
C ALA A 572 -6.36 -16.37 -7.63
N ARG A 573 -5.15 -16.43 -7.07
CA ARG A 573 -4.29 -17.63 -7.05
C ARG A 573 -4.85 -18.72 -6.15
N ASP A 574 -5.16 -18.40 -4.90
CA ASP A 574 -5.49 -19.41 -3.86
C ASP A 574 -6.85 -20.07 -4.15
N ILE A 575 -7.83 -19.34 -4.70
CA ILE A 575 -9.14 -19.86 -5.09
C ILE A 575 -9.02 -20.76 -6.32
N SER A 576 -8.23 -20.33 -7.33
CA SER A 576 -8.02 -21.12 -8.56
C SER A 576 -7.23 -22.41 -8.31
N ALA A 577 -6.34 -22.43 -7.33
CA ALA A 577 -5.51 -23.60 -7.01
C ALA A 577 -6.22 -24.68 -6.19
N ARG A 578 -7.40 -24.39 -5.63
CA ARG A 578 -8.15 -25.31 -4.77
C ARG A 578 -9.40 -25.82 -5.52
N PRO A 579 -9.47 -27.14 -5.83
CA PRO A 579 -10.59 -27.73 -6.56
C PRO A 579 -11.93 -27.63 -5.84
#